data_4ddd72b96612dce2d0f4c954ae7c2a25
#
_entry.id   4ddd72b96612dce2d0f4c954ae7c2a25
#
_cell.length_a   1.000
_cell.length_b   1.000
_cell.length_c   1.000
_cell.angle_alpha   90.00
_cell.angle_beta   90.00
_cell.angle_gamma   90.00
#
_symmetry.space_group_name_H-M   'P 1'
#
loop_
_entity.id
_entity.type
_entity.pdbx_description
1 polymer ?
#
loop_
_entity_poly.entity_id
_entity_poly.type
_entity_poly.pdbx_seq_one_letter_code
_entity_poly.pdbx_strand_id
1 'polypeptide(L)'
;MSAKAVAAAVALSFGISAEAQNSTSSPYSMYGLGIYSPKEDVAAAGLGHSGIALAPSEWLNISNPAGISKLDSLSFYFNVNLKGFYSHEESGYESASVYSGNIDGISLGFRGRKWLSFAIGYAPFTSVGYKIYQEKTITGSGEKYKVEYSGSGGLSQAYFDAAFTLFKHWSIGGNFSVLWGTIERLEVNYFSSANGGEDIYNKTKYQANNIYWEVGTQFDFNIGKNNFRFGATYAPEMWLHTSYDQTIYNNVSRELESDDSTPFRFHVPRMYGVGLTYQRNKVLGTIECKIAEWSKVEDNKFRYTANFRDTYTVSGGIQYSPGSPDKPFYARMRYRIGYTYGRNYVDLYNCNLIEKGLTLGITVPIGRSLNAITIAYEHQKRGTQSAGLVEERISSFKIGFNVREIWFMKHKFE
;
A
#
# COMPACT_ATOMS: atom_id res chain seq x y z
N MET A 1 -29.02 2.25 -6.70
CA MET A 1 -28.51 3.65 -6.66
C MET A 1 -28.55 4.17 -8.08
N SER A 2 -29.10 5.37 -8.30
CA SER A 2 -29.15 5.94 -9.66
C SER A 2 -27.74 6.35 -10.10
N ALA A 3 -27.47 6.36 -11.41
CA ALA A 3 -26.21 6.84 -12.00
C ALA A 3 -25.79 8.23 -11.47
N LYS A 4 -26.77 9.03 -11.02
CA LYS A 4 -26.55 10.33 -10.36
C LYS A 4 -25.86 10.22 -8.99
N ALA A 5 -26.07 9.13 -8.22
CA ALA A 5 -25.41 8.92 -6.94
C ALA A 5 -23.95 8.47 -7.10
N VAL A 6 -23.65 7.72 -8.17
CA VAL A 6 -22.29 7.34 -8.54
C VAL A 6 -21.52 8.57 -9.05
N ALA A 7 -22.15 9.40 -9.89
CA ALA A 7 -21.56 10.66 -10.36
C ALA A 7 -21.31 11.66 -9.22
N ALA A 8 -22.19 11.72 -8.22
CA ALA A 8 -21.99 12.55 -7.03
C ALA A 8 -20.85 12.06 -6.14
N ALA A 9 -20.68 10.74 -5.99
CA ALA A 9 -19.55 10.16 -5.26
C ALA A 9 -18.20 10.41 -5.96
N VAL A 10 -18.19 10.33 -7.30
CA VAL A 10 -17.01 10.67 -8.12
C VAL A 10 -16.75 12.19 -8.09
N ALA A 11 -17.76 13.03 -8.13
CA ALA A 11 -17.60 14.49 -8.04
C ALA A 11 -17.11 14.96 -6.66
N LEU A 12 -17.52 14.29 -5.58
CA LEU A 12 -17.01 14.55 -4.22
C LEU A 12 -15.54 14.17 -4.05
N SER A 13 -15.04 13.19 -4.83
CA SER A 13 -13.61 12.81 -4.78
C SER A 13 -12.68 13.79 -5.52
N PHE A 14 -13.19 14.59 -6.47
CA PHE A 14 -12.40 15.60 -7.17
C PHE A 14 -12.38 16.98 -6.47
N GLY A 15 -13.23 17.21 -5.46
CA GLY A 15 -13.37 18.49 -4.76
C GLY A 15 -12.47 18.64 -3.52
N ILE A 16 -11.76 17.60 -3.12
CA ILE A 16 -10.77 17.69 -2.04
C ILE A 16 -9.47 18.15 -2.69
N SER A 17 -9.17 19.44 -2.56
CA SER A 17 -7.83 19.95 -2.81
C SER A 17 -6.87 19.13 -1.96
N ALA A 18 -6.18 18.20 -2.60
CA ALA A 18 -5.19 17.36 -2.00
C ALA A 18 -3.94 18.22 -1.73
N GLU A 19 -3.93 18.90 -0.62
CA GLU A 19 -2.67 19.02 0.10
C GLU A 19 -2.23 17.59 0.31
N ALA A 20 -1.01 17.24 -0.11
CA ALA A 20 -0.49 15.89 -0.06
C ALA A 20 -0.51 15.40 1.39
N GLN A 21 -1.65 14.84 1.83
CA GLN A 21 -1.76 14.24 3.14
C GLN A 21 -0.89 12.98 3.10
N ASN A 22 0.12 12.96 3.94
CA ASN A 22 1.01 11.82 4.05
C ASN A 22 0.19 10.56 4.37
N SER A 23 0.33 9.52 3.56
CA SER A 23 -0.32 8.23 3.79
C SER A 23 0.42 7.38 4.83
N THR A 24 1.51 7.89 5.39
CA THR A 24 2.27 7.30 6.50
C THR A 24 2.83 8.39 7.39
N SER A 25 3.10 8.04 8.65
CA SER A 25 3.99 8.75 9.55
C SER A 25 4.94 7.70 10.10
N SER A 26 6.17 7.68 9.63
CA SER A 26 7.16 6.69 10.04
C SER A 26 8.55 7.22 9.86
N PRO A 27 9.39 7.27 10.90
CA PRO A 27 10.80 7.61 10.78
C PRO A 27 11.54 6.72 9.77
N TYR A 28 11.12 5.47 9.63
CA TYR A 28 11.69 4.53 8.67
C TYR A 28 11.40 4.87 7.21
N SER A 29 10.38 5.72 6.94
CA SER A 29 10.10 6.23 5.60
C SER A 29 11.13 7.27 5.11
N MET A 30 12.06 7.68 5.96
CA MET A 30 13.15 8.58 5.64
C MET A 30 14.12 7.99 4.61
N TYR A 31 14.22 6.66 4.51
CA TYR A 31 15.18 5.95 3.69
C TYR A 31 14.59 5.45 2.39
N GLY A 32 15.40 5.42 1.31
CA GLY A 32 15.01 4.93 0.00
C GLY A 32 13.76 5.60 -0.56
N LEU A 33 12.82 4.81 -1.04
CA LEU A 33 11.53 5.26 -1.58
C LEU A 33 10.43 5.43 -0.52
N GLY A 34 10.72 5.20 0.77
CA GLY A 34 9.73 5.21 1.86
C GLY A 34 9.10 3.85 2.13
N ILE A 35 7.93 3.82 2.74
CA ILE A 35 7.21 2.58 3.07
C ILE A 35 6.44 2.09 1.85
N TYR A 36 6.68 0.83 1.47
CA TYR A 36 5.93 0.18 0.40
C TYR A 36 4.47 -0.06 0.80
N SER A 37 3.55 0.29 -0.10
CA SER A 37 2.10 0.11 0.07
C SER A 37 1.62 -1.00 -0.86
N PRO A 38 1.17 -2.16 -0.35
CA PRO A 38 0.67 -3.23 -1.19
C PRO A 38 -0.61 -2.82 -1.92
N LYS A 39 -0.70 -3.16 -3.20
CA LYS A 39 -1.92 -3.03 -4.02
C LYS A 39 -2.92 -4.11 -3.60
N GLU A 40 -3.97 -3.75 -2.88
CA GLU A 40 -4.94 -4.71 -2.33
C GLU A 40 -6.34 -4.13 -2.16
N ASP A 41 -7.33 -5.01 -2.03
CA ASP A 41 -8.68 -4.66 -1.57
C ASP A 41 -8.79 -4.76 -0.04
N VAL A 42 -9.72 -4.01 0.56
CA VAL A 42 -9.96 -4.02 2.01
C VAL A 42 -10.32 -5.41 2.54
N ALA A 43 -10.91 -6.27 1.71
CA ALA A 43 -11.19 -7.64 2.09
C ALA A 43 -9.92 -8.49 2.26
N ALA A 44 -8.89 -8.28 1.45
CA ALA A 44 -7.59 -8.92 1.61
C ALA A 44 -6.83 -8.35 2.82
N ALA A 45 -6.92 -7.03 3.07
CA ALA A 45 -6.37 -6.40 4.28
C ALA A 45 -6.92 -7.05 5.55
N GLY A 46 -8.22 -7.33 5.63
CA GLY A 46 -8.84 -8.03 6.75
C GLY A 46 -8.40 -9.50 6.92
N LEU A 47 -7.67 -10.06 5.96
CA LEU A 47 -7.09 -11.43 5.99
C LEU A 47 -5.57 -11.41 6.21
N GLY A 48 -5.04 -10.39 6.90
CA GLY A 48 -3.61 -10.24 7.12
C GLY A 48 -2.84 -9.82 5.85
N HIS A 49 -3.48 -9.10 4.94
CA HIS A 49 -2.94 -8.70 3.63
C HIS A 49 -2.68 -9.87 2.66
N SER A 50 -3.41 -10.98 2.85
CA SER A 50 -3.27 -12.19 2.04
C SER A 50 -4.24 -12.18 0.87
N GLY A 51 -3.73 -12.01 -0.35
CA GLY A 51 -4.52 -11.90 -1.58
C GLY A 51 -4.03 -12.72 -2.75
N ILE A 52 -2.79 -13.24 -2.71
CA ILE A 52 -2.13 -13.89 -3.87
C ILE A 52 -2.89 -15.11 -4.38
N ALA A 53 -3.45 -15.92 -3.50
CA ALA A 53 -4.22 -17.12 -3.85
C ALA A 53 -5.75 -16.90 -3.74
N LEU A 54 -6.24 -15.66 -3.71
CA LEU A 54 -7.67 -15.37 -3.70
C LEU A 54 -8.16 -15.02 -5.11
N ALA A 55 -9.29 -15.61 -5.53
CA ALA A 55 -10.02 -15.20 -6.73
C ALA A 55 -11.53 -15.21 -6.43
N PRO A 56 -12.01 -14.23 -5.68
CA PRO A 56 -13.43 -14.07 -5.39
C PRO A 56 -14.21 -13.69 -6.66
N SER A 57 -15.48 -14.11 -6.72
CA SER A 57 -16.39 -13.65 -7.76
C SER A 57 -17.14 -12.37 -7.39
N GLU A 58 -17.04 -11.95 -6.15
CA GLU A 58 -17.94 -10.93 -5.56
C GLU A 58 -17.27 -9.57 -5.35
N TRP A 59 -15.95 -9.54 -5.31
CA TRP A 59 -15.15 -8.33 -5.19
C TRP A 59 -13.86 -8.45 -6.01
N LEU A 60 -13.24 -7.32 -6.32
CA LEU A 60 -12.10 -7.23 -7.21
C LEU A 60 -10.80 -7.47 -6.42
N ASN A 61 -10.19 -8.64 -6.56
CA ASN A 61 -8.88 -8.91 -5.99
C ASN A 61 -7.77 -8.48 -6.94
N ILE A 62 -7.05 -7.44 -6.56
CA ILE A 62 -5.95 -6.84 -7.33
C ILE A 62 -4.56 -7.19 -6.80
N SER A 63 -4.46 -8.02 -5.74
CA SER A 63 -3.18 -8.43 -5.14
C SER A 63 -2.39 -9.42 -6.02
N ASN A 64 -3.07 -10.09 -6.94
CA ASN A 64 -2.50 -10.95 -7.96
C ASN A 64 -3.27 -10.69 -9.26
N PRO A 65 -2.63 -10.33 -10.37
CA PRO A 65 -3.34 -10.05 -11.60
C PRO A 65 -4.18 -11.23 -12.12
N ALA A 66 -3.82 -12.49 -11.80
CA ALA A 66 -4.65 -13.65 -12.09
C ALA A 66 -5.91 -13.74 -11.22
N GLY A 67 -5.97 -13.02 -10.09
CA GLY A 67 -7.09 -13.06 -9.12
C GLY A 67 -8.42 -12.54 -9.65
N ILE A 68 -8.40 -11.73 -10.71
CA ILE A 68 -9.61 -11.23 -11.36
C ILE A 68 -10.25 -12.23 -12.34
N SER A 69 -9.66 -13.39 -12.56
CA SER A 69 -10.11 -14.38 -13.54
C SER A 69 -11.47 -15.02 -13.25
N LYS A 70 -11.90 -15.00 -11.98
CA LYS A 70 -13.16 -15.62 -11.52
C LYS A 70 -14.30 -14.63 -11.29
N LEU A 71 -14.14 -13.37 -11.72
CA LEU A 71 -15.21 -12.38 -11.68
C LEU A 71 -16.44 -12.91 -12.40
N ASP A 72 -17.63 -12.58 -11.91
CA ASP A 72 -18.87 -12.99 -12.55
C ASP A 72 -19.02 -12.36 -13.93
N SER A 73 -19.51 -13.16 -14.87
CA SER A 73 -19.80 -12.70 -16.22
C SER A 73 -20.90 -11.64 -16.21
N LEU A 74 -20.86 -10.69 -17.15
CA LEU A 74 -21.83 -9.60 -17.31
C LEU A 74 -21.82 -8.59 -16.15
N SER A 75 -20.90 -8.71 -15.18
CA SER A 75 -20.81 -7.79 -14.06
C SER A 75 -19.66 -6.80 -14.25
N PHE A 76 -19.94 -5.58 -13.84
CA PHE A 76 -19.00 -4.50 -13.70
C PHE A 76 -18.74 -4.26 -12.21
N TYR A 77 -17.49 -4.09 -11.84
CA TYR A 77 -17.04 -3.88 -10.47
C TYR A 77 -16.41 -2.51 -10.34
N PHE A 78 -16.78 -1.79 -9.28
CA PHE A 78 -16.16 -0.53 -8.90
C PHE A 78 -15.86 -0.55 -7.42
N ASN A 79 -14.59 -0.36 -7.06
CA ASN A 79 -14.14 -0.32 -5.68
C ASN A 79 -13.47 1.02 -5.40
N VAL A 80 -13.78 1.60 -4.23
CA VAL A 80 -13.07 2.74 -3.65
C VAL A 80 -12.65 2.35 -2.25
N ASN A 81 -11.36 2.44 -1.98
CA ASN A 81 -10.76 2.10 -0.69
C ASN A 81 -10.22 3.37 -0.03
N LEU A 82 -10.61 3.58 1.21
CA LEU A 82 -10.15 4.66 2.09
C LEU A 82 -9.37 4.06 3.25
N LYS A 83 -8.32 4.74 3.68
CA LYS A 83 -7.49 4.36 4.83
C LYS A 83 -7.37 5.54 5.78
N GLY A 84 -7.57 5.30 7.08
CA GLY A 84 -7.19 6.18 8.16
C GLY A 84 -6.30 5.44 9.14
N PHE A 85 -5.31 6.12 9.74
CA PHE A 85 -4.45 5.51 10.73
C PHE A 85 -4.13 6.46 11.88
N TYR A 86 -3.85 5.87 13.03
CA TYR A 86 -3.26 6.47 14.21
C TYR A 86 -1.96 5.73 14.50
N SER A 87 -0.83 6.45 14.56
CA SER A 87 0.47 5.93 14.94
C SER A 87 0.91 6.54 16.25
N HIS A 88 1.36 5.69 17.17
CA HIS A 88 2.07 6.08 18.37
C HIS A 88 3.52 5.62 18.24
N GLU A 89 4.42 6.57 18.26
CA GLU A 89 5.86 6.42 18.06
C GLU A 89 6.56 6.62 19.41
N GLU A 90 7.45 5.72 19.78
CA GLU A 90 8.16 5.74 21.06
C GLU A 90 9.65 5.48 20.85
N SER A 91 10.51 6.36 21.38
CA SER A 91 11.96 6.26 21.35
C SER A 91 12.54 6.71 22.68
N GLY A 92 13.04 5.77 23.48
CA GLY A 92 13.57 6.07 24.81
C GLY A 92 12.53 6.74 25.72
N TYR A 93 12.73 8.02 26.04
CA TYR A 93 11.80 8.79 26.88
C TYR A 93 10.87 9.72 26.09
N GLU A 94 11.00 9.73 24.78
CA GLU A 94 10.19 10.60 23.91
C GLU A 94 9.10 9.77 23.22
N SER A 95 7.92 10.37 23.09
CA SER A 95 6.81 9.78 22.35
C SER A 95 6.07 10.83 21.55
N ALA A 96 5.57 10.43 20.41
CA ALA A 96 4.73 11.24 19.54
C ALA A 96 3.52 10.43 19.05
N SER A 97 2.45 11.12 18.74
CA SER A 97 1.26 10.50 18.15
C SER A 97 0.82 11.29 16.92
N VAL A 98 0.55 10.58 15.84
CA VAL A 98 0.13 11.16 14.57
C VAL A 98 -1.09 10.40 14.04
N TYR A 99 -2.01 11.12 13.43
CA TYR A 99 -3.13 10.53 12.69
C TYR A 99 -3.22 11.15 11.30
N SER A 100 -3.61 10.35 10.34
CA SER A 100 -3.82 10.79 8.96
C SER A 100 -4.81 9.87 8.25
N GLY A 101 -5.27 10.30 7.08
CA GLY A 101 -6.16 9.51 6.25
C GLY A 101 -5.94 9.81 4.77
N ASN A 102 -6.15 8.80 3.92
CA ASN A 102 -5.91 8.90 2.49
C ASN A 102 -6.82 7.95 1.70
N ILE A 103 -6.91 8.18 0.39
CA ILE A 103 -7.45 7.22 -0.57
C ILE A 103 -6.42 6.09 -0.74
N ASP A 104 -6.82 4.85 -0.38
CA ASP A 104 -5.97 3.66 -0.48
C ASP A 104 -6.04 2.98 -1.86
N GLY A 105 -7.01 3.37 -2.68
CA GLY A 105 -7.12 2.93 -4.06
C GLY A 105 -8.50 3.09 -4.66
N ILE A 106 -8.52 3.11 -6.00
CA ILE A 106 -9.74 3.08 -6.81
C ILE A 106 -9.53 2.04 -7.90
N SER A 107 -10.48 1.16 -8.11
CA SER A 107 -10.39 0.12 -9.13
C SER A 107 -11.71 -0.14 -9.83
N LEU A 108 -11.61 -0.44 -11.11
CA LEU A 108 -12.69 -0.84 -12.00
C LEU A 108 -12.33 -2.20 -12.58
N GLY A 109 -13.29 -3.11 -12.69
CA GLY A 109 -13.03 -4.40 -13.30
C GLY A 109 -14.26 -5.00 -13.94
N PHE A 110 -14.05 -5.84 -14.95
CA PHE A 110 -15.13 -6.57 -15.61
C PHE A 110 -14.59 -7.83 -16.27
N ARG A 111 -15.47 -8.78 -16.48
CA ARG A 111 -15.18 -9.99 -17.25
C ARG A 111 -15.73 -9.87 -18.64
N GLY A 112 -14.85 -9.66 -19.62
CA GLY A 112 -15.23 -9.49 -21.02
C GLY A 112 -15.68 -10.78 -21.69
N ARG A 113 -15.02 -11.90 -21.36
CA ARG A 113 -15.36 -13.26 -21.83
C ARG A 113 -15.14 -14.28 -20.72
N LYS A 114 -15.65 -15.50 -20.87
CA LYS A 114 -15.48 -16.58 -19.88
C LYS A 114 -14.00 -16.89 -19.55
N TRP A 115 -13.10 -16.55 -20.44
CA TRP A 115 -11.65 -16.79 -20.32
C TRP A 115 -10.83 -15.50 -20.16
N LEU A 116 -11.46 -14.30 -20.18
CA LEU A 116 -10.77 -13.01 -20.21
C LEU A 116 -11.44 -11.99 -19.28
N SER A 117 -10.66 -11.48 -18.33
CA SER A 117 -11.06 -10.42 -17.40
C SER A 117 -10.07 -9.28 -17.41
N PHE A 118 -10.53 -8.07 -17.10
CA PHE A 118 -9.74 -6.85 -17.06
C PHE A 118 -10.01 -6.08 -15.77
N ALA A 119 -8.99 -5.37 -15.30
CA ALA A 119 -9.16 -4.34 -14.30
C ALA A 119 -8.21 -3.16 -14.58
N ILE A 120 -8.65 -1.96 -14.18
CA ILE A 120 -7.85 -0.75 -14.18
C ILE A 120 -8.00 -0.07 -12.84
N GLY A 121 -7.02 0.69 -12.41
CA GLY A 121 -7.15 1.44 -11.17
C GLY A 121 -5.96 2.31 -10.84
N TYR A 122 -6.09 2.91 -9.67
CA TYR A 122 -5.10 3.72 -9.01
C TYR A 122 -4.85 3.19 -7.61
N ALA A 123 -3.59 3.16 -7.18
CA ALA A 123 -3.21 2.86 -5.80
C ALA A 123 -1.89 3.58 -5.45
N PRO A 124 -1.62 3.90 -4.18
CA PRO A 124 -0.29 4.27 -3.75
C PRO A 124 0.68 3.10 -3.95
N PHE A 125 1.94 3.40 -4.29
CA PHE A 125 3.02 2.41 -4.43
C PHE A 125 3.99 2.49 -3.27
N THR A 126 4.43 3.71 -2.91
CA THR A 126 5.21 3.99 -1.69
C THR A 126 4.70 5.26 -1.01
N SER A 127 5.04 5.44 0.26
CA SER A 127 4.69 6.63 1.02
C SER A 127 5.85 7.07 1.89
N VAL A 128 6.08 8.38 1.92
CA VAL A 128 7.04 9.05 2.79
C VAL A 128 6.29 10.03 3.68
N GLY A 129 6.52 9.95 4.99
CA GLY A 129 5.96 10.89 5.96
C GLY A 129 6.72 10.72 7.27
N TYR A 130 7.46 11.75 7.68
CA TYR A 130 8.16 11.79 8.96
C TYR A 130 8.47 13.23 9.36
N LYS A 131 8.63 13.44 10.68
CA LYS A 131 9.13 14.67 11.25
C LYS A 131 9.94 14.35 12.51
N ILE A 132 11.25 14.53 12.44
CA ILE A 132 12.22 14.15 13.47
C ILE A 132 13.00 15.38 13.90
N TYR A 133 13.20 15.53 15.20
CA TYR A 133 14.03 16.57 15.78
C TYR A 133 15.28 15.95 16.39
N GLN A 134 16.41 16.63 16.22
CA GLN A 134 17.69 16.23 16.82
C GLN A 134 18.44 17.46 17.32
N GLU A 135 19.04 17.39 18.51
CA GLU A 135 20.03 18.37 18.93
C GLU A 135 21.41 17.97 18.39
N LYS A 136 22.10 18.94 17.82
CA LYS A 136 23.51 18.83 17.39
C LYS A 136 24.34 19.90 18.04
N THR A 137 25.66 19.64 18.14
CA THR A 137 26.63 20.57 18.71
C THR A 137 27.56 21.09 17.61
N ILE A 138 27.77 22.39 17.58
CA ILE A 138 28.70 23.02 16.64
C ILE A 138 30.14 22.67 17.06
N THR A 139 30.88 22.07 16.13
CA THR A 139 32.27 21.69 16.36
C THR A 139 33.12 22.97 16.56
N GLY A 140 33.75 23.09 17.72
CA GLY A 140 34.64 24.19 18.06
C GLY A 140 34.06 25.21 19.06
N SER A 141 32.76 25.56 19.00
CA SER A 141 32.13 26.46 19.98
C SER A 141 31.45 25.70 21.14
N GLY A 142 31.06 24.44 20.93
CA GLY A 142 30.29 23.66 21.89
C GLY A 142 28.81 24.06 22.00
N GLU A 143 28.36 25.03 21.18
CA GLU A 143 26.97 25.47 21.16
C GLU A 143 26.04 24.44 20.55
N LYS A 144 24.85 24.31 21.11
CA LYS A 144 23.82 23.41 20.61
C LYS A 144 22.88 24.11 19.67
N TYR A 145 22.49 23.42 18.62
CA TYR A 145 21.43 23.86 17.71
C TYR A 145 20.46 22.71 17.42
N LYS A 146 19.23 23.06 17.09
CA LYS A 146 18.17 22.10 16.77
C LYS A 146 18.16 21.84 15.27
N VAL A 147 18.04 20.59 14.86
CA VAL A 147 17.83 20.19 13.47
C VAL A 147 16.46 19.50 13.36
N GLU A 148 15.67 19.92 12.41
CA GLU A 148 14.42 19.28 12.02
C GLU A 148 14.63 18.55 10.70
N TYR A 149 14.30 17.26 10.68
CA TYR A 149 14.23 16.45 9.48
C TYR A 149 12.78 16.15 9.20
N SER A 150 12.28 16.54 8.05
CA SER A 150 10.92 16.24 7.61
C SER A 150 10.90 15.72 6.18
N GLY A 151 9.94 14.90 5.88
CA GLY A 151 9.73 14.35 4.55
C GLY A 151 8.28 14.05 4.28
N SER A 152 7.91 14.17 3.00
CA SER A 152 6.54 13.94 2.53
C SER A 152 6.51 13.43 1.11
N GLY A 153 5.37 12.87 0.69
CA GLY A 153 5.13 12.41 -0.66
C GLY A 153 5.21 10.89 -0.81
N GLY A 154 5.71 10.43 -1.95
CA GLY A 154 5.79 9.02 -2.31
C GLY A 154 5.49 8.78 -3.78
N LEU A 155 5.39 7.52 -4.16
CA LEU A 155 5.05 7.11 -5.52
C LEU A 155 3.63 6.56 -5.58
N SER A 156 2.93 6.89 -6.63
CA SER A 156 1.61 6.37 -7.00
C SER A 156 1.71 5.49 -8.24
N GLN A 157 0.72 4.63 -8.43
CA GLN A 157 0.60 3.78 -9.62
C GLN A 157 -0.80 3.86 -10.23
N ALA A 158 -0.88 4.02 -11.54
CA ALA A 158 -2.04 3.66 -12.34
C ALA A 158 -1.74 2.32 -13.00
N TYR A 159 -2.66 1.38 -12.89
CA TYR A 159 -2.44 0.02 -13.35
C TYR A 159 -3.55 -0.49 -14.26
N PHE A 160 -3.15 -1.44 -15.10
CA PHE A 160 -4.02 -2.25 -15.94
C PHE A 160 -3.69 -3.72 -15.70
N ASP A 161 -4.68 -4.49 -15.29
CA ASP A 161 -4.59 -5.94 -15.13
C ASP A 161 -5.39 -6.65 -16.22
N ALA A 162 -4.82 -7.71 -16.77
CA ALA A 162 -5.50 -8.63 -17.67
C ALA A 162 -5.28 -10.07 -17.20
N ALA A 163 -6.36 -10.86 -17.10
CA ALA A 163 -6.30 -12.25 -16.68
C ALA A 163 -6.96 -13.18 -17.69
N PHE A 164 -6.27 -14.28 -17.96
CA PHE A 164 -6.70 -15.36 -18.86
C PHE A 164 -6.93 -16.62 -18.05
N THR A 165 -8.10 -17.25 -18.22
CA THR A 165 -8.39 -18.57 -17.65
C THR A 165 -8.14 -19.66 -18.68
N LEU A 166 -7.20 -20.55 -18.39
CA LEU A 166 -6.84 -21.70 -19.20
C LEU A 166 -7.39 -22.98 -18.56
N PHE A 167 -7.91 -23.90 -19.36
CA PHE A 167 -8.35 -25.22 -18.92
C PHE A 167 -9.28 -25.23 -17.69
N LYS A 168 -10.06 -24.16 -17.44
CA LYS A 168 -10.97 -23.93 -16.30
C LYS A 168 -10.34 -23.85 -14.92
N HIS A 169 -9.15 -24.38 -14.72
CA HIS A 169 -8.46 -24.53 -13.42
C HIS A 169 -7.22 -23.65 -13.30
N TRP A 170 -6.66 -23.20 -14.38
CA TRP A 170 -5.44 -22.43 -14.41
C TRP A 170 -5.72 -21.03 -14.93
N SER A 171 -5.28 -20.02 -14.20
CA SER A 171 -5.38 -18.63 -14.59
C SER A 171 -4.01 -17.98 -14.60
N ILE A 172 -3.73 -17.19 -15.61
CA ILE A 172 -2.52 -16.37 -15.75
C ILE A 172 -2.95 -14.93 -15.91
N GLY A 173 -2.26 -14.02 -15.25
CA GLY A 173 -2.53 -12.60 -15.33
C GLY A 173 -1.26 -11.79 -15.47
N GLY A 174 -1.39 -10.64 -16.11
CA GLY A 174 -0.36 -9.62 -16.21
C GLY A 174 -0.87 -8.28 -15.68
N ASN A 175 -0.03 -7.60 -14.95
CA ASN A 175 -0.19 -6.22 -14.54
C ASN A 175 0.78 -5.35 -15.32
N PHE A 176 0.31 -4.23 -15.80
CA PHE A 176 1.09 -3.15 -16.36
C PHE A 176 0.74 -1.88 -15.62
N SER A 177 1.74 -1.22 -15.02
CA SER A 177 1.56 -0.02 -14.22
C SER A 177 2.46 1.09 -14.70
N VAL A 178 1.97 2.32 -14.62
CA VAL A 178 2.78 3.52 -14.70
C VAL A 178 2.97 4.03 -13.26
N LEU A 179 4.22 4.14 -12.85
CA LEU A 179 4.61 4.72 -11.57
C LEU A 179 4.95 6.18 -11.78
N TRP A 180 4.54 7.04 -10.85
CA TRP A 180 4.96 8.44 -10.79
C TRP A 180 4.85 8.98 -9.38
N GLY A 181 5.63 10.01 -9.09
CA GLY A 181 5.51 10.71 -7.81
C GLY A 181 6.68 11.61 -7.49
N THR A 182 6.54 12.26 -6.36
CA THR A 182 7.53 13.18 -5.81
C THR A 182 7.74 12.86 -4.33
N ILE A 183 9.00 12.83 -3.91
CA ILE A 183 9.40 12.74 -2.51
C ILE A 183 10.13 14.04 -2.17
N GLU A 184 9.60 14.78 -1.21
CA GLU A 184 10.24 15.98 -0.69
C GLU A 184 10.87 15.69 0.66
N ARG A 185 12.10 16.13 0.86
CA ARG A 185 12.85 16.05 2.11
C ARG A 185 13.36 17.43 2.47
N LEU A 186 13.10 17.86 3.69
CA LEU A 186 13.52 19.16 4.21
C LEU A 186 14.33 18.95 5.50
N GLU A 187 15.49 19.55 5.55
CA GLU A 187 16.30 19.69 6.77
C GLU A 187 16.40 21.15 7.13
N VAL A 188 15.98 21.48 8.33
CA VAL A 188 16.07 22.84 8.86
C VAL A 188 17.04 22.87 10.03
N ASN A 189 18.11 23.68 9.92
CA ASN A 189 19.06 23.90 10.98
C ASN A 189 18.75 25.24 11.67
N TYR A 190 18.24 25.19 12.90
CA TYR A 190 17.83 26.33 13.69
C TYR A 190 19.01 26.91 14.46
N PHE A 191 19.66 27.93 13.92
CA PHE A 191 20.78 28.65 14.57
C PHE A 191 20.34 29.93 15.26
N SER A 192 19.18 30.49 14.90
CA SER A 192 18.73 31.79 15.31
C SER A 192 18.47 31.95 16.82
N SER A 193 18.16 30.83 17.48
CA SER A 193 17.79 30.85 18.90
C SER A 193 18.96 31.02 19.86
N ALA A 194 20.19 30.77 19.43
CA ALA A 194 21.36 30.79 20.29
C ALA A 194 22.18 32.09 20.23
N ASN A 195 22.51 32.61 19.03
CA ASN A 195 23.44 33.76 18.87
C ASN A 195 23.10 34.69 17.70
N GLY A 196 21.85 34.73 17.25
CA GLY A 196 21.45 35.57 16.12
C GLY A 196 21.93 35.08 14.77
N GLY A 197 22.23 33.77 14.64
CA GLY A 197 22.52 33.11 13.38
C GLY A 197 21.26 32.96 12.52
N GLU A 198 21.43 32.78 11.24
CA GLU A 198 20.33 32.56 10.31
C GLU A 198 19.99 31.03 10.22
N ASP A 199 18.70 30.71 10.20
CA ASP A 199 18.24 29.35 9.98
C ASP A 199 18.51 28.94 8.54
N ILE A 200 19.06 27.73 8.36
CA ILE A 200 19.40 27.19 7.05
C ILE A 200 18.43 26.05 6.71
N TYR A 201 17.81 26.19 5.55
CA TYR A 201 16.89 25.24 4.97
C TYR A 201 17.57 24.52 3.82
N ASN A 202 17.56 23.20 3.84
CA ASN A 202 18.04 22.38 2.75
C ASN A 202 16.89 21.49 2.27
N LYS A 203 16.28 21.87 1.16
CA LYS A 203 15.17 21.18 0.53
C LYS A 203 15.69 20.31 -0.61
N THR A 204 15.35 19.03 -0.60
CA THR A 204 15.63 18.10 -1.68
C THR A 204 14.33 17.49 -2.20
N LYS A 205 14.10 17.56 -3.49
CA LYS A 205 12.93 17.05 -4.16
C LYS A 205 13.35 15.97 -5.14
N TYR A 206 12.89 14.75 -4.92
CA TYR A 206 13.10 13.60 -5.81
C TYR A 206 11.85 13.38 -6.64
N GLN A 207 12.00 13.34 -7.96
CA GLN A 207 10.92 13.00 -8.88
C GLN A 207 11.23 11.66 -9.53
N ALA A 208 10.25 10.77 -9.58
CA ALA A 208 10.41 9.47 -10.21
C ALA A 208 9.22 9.14 -11.10
N ASN A 209 9.50 8.54 -12.25
CA ASN A 209 8.51 7.95 -13.11
C ASN A 209 9.07 6.71 -13.80
N ASN A 210 8.24 5.70 -14.03
CA ASN A 210 8.59 4.57 -14.88
C ASN A 210 7.39 3.66 -15.14
N ILE A 211 7.63 2.68 -15.99
CA ILE A 211 6.76 1.52 -16.19
C ILE A 211 7.16 0.44 -15.19
N TYR A 212 6.14 -0.19 -14.58
CA TYR A 212 6.28 -1.34 -13.70
C TYR A 212 5.34 -2.44 -14.17
N TRP A 213 5.77 -3.70 -14.12
CA TRP A 213 4.93 -4.82 -14.50
C TRP A 213 5.11 -6.01 -13.56
N GLU A 214 4.05 -6.78 -13.44
CA GLU A 214 4.00 -7.97 -12.60
C GLU A 214 3.22 -9.05 -13.32
N VAL A 215 3.64 -10.29 -13.19
CA VAL A 215 2.89 -11.45 -13.67
C VAL A 215 2.40 -12.28 -12.49
N GLY A 216 1.22 -12.85 -12.65
CA GLY A 216 0.62 -13.72 -11.64
C GLY A 216 0.02 -14.97 -12.25
N THR A 217 -0.06 -16.00 -11.44
CA THR A 217 -0.73 -17.25 -11.81
C THR A 217 -1.53 -17.79 -10.64
N GLN A 218 -2.61 -18.48 -10.94
CA GLN A 218 -3.41 -19.23 -9.95
C GLN A 218 -3.86 -20.55 -10.52
N PHE A 219 -3.84 -21.59 -9.69
CA PHE A 219 -4.27 -22.93 -10.03
C PHE A 219 -5.28 -23.44 -9.02
N ASP A 220 -6.49 -23.81 -9.50
CA ASP A 220 -7.58 -24.34 -8.68
C ASP A 220 -7.61 -25.87 -8.77
N PHE A 221 -7.73 -26.55 -7.63
CA PHE A 221 -7.98 -27.97 -7.60
C PHE A 221 -8.92 -28.35 -6.46
N ASN A 222 -9.72 -29.38 -6.70
CA ASN A 222 -10.72 -29.86 -5.75
C ASN A 222 -10.39 -31.29 -5.31
N ILE A 223 -10.45 -31.52 -3.99
CA ILE A 223 -10.36 -32.88 -3.42
C ILE A 223 -11.66 -33.10 -2.64
N GLY A 224 -12.58 -33.83 -3.26
CA GLY A 224 -13.93 -34.04 -2.73
C GLY A 224 -14.69 -32.72 -2.59
N LYS A 225 -15.04 -32.34 -1.34
CA LYS A 225 -15.74 -31.08 -1.03
C LYS A 225 -14.79 -29.93 -0.66
N ASN A 226 -13.49 -30.17 -0.75
CA ASN A 226 -12.48 -29.17 -0.39
C ASN A 226 -11.96 -28.51 -1.67
N ASN A 227 -11.96 -27.20 -1.71
CA ASN A 227 -11.37 -26.42 -2.79
C ASN A 227 -10.04 -25.86 -2.32
N PHE A 228 -9.00 -26.05 -3.11
CA PHE A 228 -7.68 -25.50 -2.91
C PHE A 228 -7.33 -24.60 -4.08
N ARG A 229 -6.65 -23.50 -3.79
CA ARG A 229 -6.08 -22.62 -4.79
C ARG A 229 -4.66 -22.27 -4.42
N PHE A 230 -3.74 -22.55 -5.31
CA PHE A 230 -2.37 -22.08 -5.27
C PHE A 230 -2.26 -20.80 -6.11
N GLY A 231 -1.51 -19.81 -5.63
CA GLY A 231 -1.22 -18.57 -6.35
C GLY A 231 0.26 -18.24 -6.27
N ALA A 232 0.77 -17.62 -7.33
CA ALA A 232 2.12 -17.06 -7.35
C ALA A 232 2.13 -15.74 -8.10
N THR A 233 3.04 -14.83 -7.71
CA THR A 233 3.32 -13.55 -8.37
C THR A 233 4.81 -13.36 -8.53
N TYR A 234 5.19 -12.64 -9.58
CA TYR A 234 6.56 -12.27 -9.87
C TYR A 234 6.62 -10.89 -10.50
N ALA A 235 7.41 -10.00 -9.91
CA ALA A 235 7.77 -8.71 -10.48
C ALA A 235 9.29 -8.65 -10.63
N PRO A 236 9.82 -8.36 -11.83
CA PRO A 236 11.25 -8.25 -12.04
C PRO A 236 11.80 -6.95 -11.43
N GLU A 237 13.09 -6.90 -11.30
CA GLU A 237 13.83 -5.68 -10.99
C GLU A 237 13.60 -4.63 -12.09
N MET A 238 13.30 -3.40 -11.69
CA MET A 238 13.03 -2.30 -12.63
C MET A 238 13.69 -1.02 -12.19
N TRP A 239 14.40 -0.38 -13.13
CA TRP A 239 15.06 0.89 -12.91
C TRP A 239 14.08 2.04 -13.07
N LEU A 240 14.01 2.90 -12.07
CA LEU A 240 13.24 4.14 -12.11
C LEU A 240 14.05 5.24 -12.80
N HIS A 241 13.38 6.03 -13.63
CA HIS A 241 13.92 7.30 -14.10
C HIS A 241 13.67 8.34 -13.01
N THR A 242 14.73 8.77 -12.36
CA THR A 242 14.67 9.69 -11.23
C THR A 242 15.55 10.90 -11.48
N SER A 243 15.08 12.05 -10.99
CA SER A 243 15.88 13.27 -10.88
C SER A 243 15.74 13.83 -9.48
N TYR A 244 16.72 14.59 -9.03
CA TYR A 244 16.59 15.34 -7.81
C TYR A 244 16.95 16.81 -8.05
N ASP A 245 16.23 17.68 -7.36
CA ASP A 245 16.49 19.10 -7.28
C ASP A 245 16.83 19.41 -5.81
N GLN A 246 17.94 20.07 -5.56
CA GLN A 246 18.35 20.50 -4.22
C GLN A 246 18.43 22.00 -4.17
N THR A 247 17.81 22.61 -3.15
CA THR A 247 17.88 24.04 -2.92
C THR A 247 18.25 24.29 -1.46
N ILE A 248 19.29 25.07 -1.24
CA ILE A 248 19.73 25.55 0.07
C ILE A 248 19.43 27.03 0.15
N TYR A 249 18.67 27.46 1.16
CA TYR A 249 18.29 28.85 1.37
C TYR A 249 18.27 29.21 2.87
N ASN A 250 18.31 30.50 3.17
CA ASN A 250 18.12 31.00 4.53
C ASN A 250 16.94 31.95 4.59
N ASN A 251 16.60 32.43 5.79
CA ASN A 251 15.47 33.32 6.01
C ASN A 251 15.69 34.73 5.42
N VAL A 252 16.92 35.14 5.11
CA VAL A 252 17.32 36.52 4.71
C VAL A 252 17.74 36.55 3.25
N SER A 253 18.68 35.75 2.83
CA SER A 253 19.20 35.69 1.47
C SER A 253 18.63 34.51 0.72
N ARG A 254 17.50 34.63 0.15
CA ARG A 254 16.58 33.67 -0.49
C ARG A 254 17.16 32.35 -0.96
N GLU A 255 18.25 32.33 -1.72
CA GLU A 255 18.86 31.13 -2.27
C GLU A 255 20.36 31.20 -2.15
N LEU A 256 20.97 30.24 -1.48
CA LEU A 256 22.41 30.13 -1.28
C LEU A 256 23.03 29.24 -2.36
N GLU A 257 22.35 28.13 -2.68
CA GLU A 257 22.82 27.13 -3.64
C GLU A 257 21.62 26.39 -4.22
N SER A 258 21.67 26.12 -5.52
CA SER A 258 20.69 25.27 -6.22
C SER A 258 21.42 24.30 -7.13
N ASP A 259 21.02 23.04 -7.09
CA ASP A 259 21.44 22.00 -8.03
C ASP A 259 20.16 21.43 -8.67
N ASP A 260 19.95 21.79 -9.94
CA ASP A 260 18.71 21.49 -10.64
C ASP A 260 18.82 20.22 -11.46
N SER A 261 17.83 19.34 -11.29
CA SER A 261 17.50 18.24 -12.19
C SER A 261 18.63 17.26 -12.50
N THR A 262 19.46 16.94 -11.48
CA THR A 262 20.49 15.93 -11.66
C THR A 262 19.85 14.54 -11.80
N PRO A 263 19.98 13.87 -12.97
CA PRO A 263 19.42 12.55 -13.14
C PRO A 263 20.20 11.49 -12.37
N PHE A 264 19.49 10.57 -11.73
CA PHE A 264 20.09 9.39 -11.14
C PHE A 264 19.21 8.16 -11.37
N ARG A 265 19.77 6.99 -11.14
CA ARG A 265 19.03 5.74 -11.27
C ARG A 265 18.85 5.10 -9.91
N PHE A 266 17.62 4.71 -9.63
CA PHE A 266 17.26 3.87 -8.50
C PHE A 266 16.43 2.71 -9.02
N HIS A 267 16.52 1.54 -8.42
CA HIS A 267 15.75 0.41 -8.88
C HIS A 267 14.82 -0.14 -7.79
N VAL A 268 13.62 -0.55 -8.23
CA VAL A 268 12.71 -1.34 -7.43
C VAL A 268 13.20 -2.79 -7.46
N PRO A 269 13.31 -3.47 -6.33
CA PRO A 269 13.85 -4.82 -6.29
C PRO A 269 12.93 -5.83 -6.96
N ARG A 270 13.49 -6.97 -7.27
CA ARG A 270 12.75 -8.15 -7.70
C ARG A 270 11.88 -8.65 -6.56
N MET A 271 10.60 -8.96 -6.86
CA MET A 271 9.64 -9.42 -5.86
C MET A 271 9.01 -10.75 -6.27
N TYR A 272 8.82 -11.61 -5.28
CA TYR A 272 8.18 -12.91 -5.41
C TYR A 272 7.06 -13.04 -4.38
N GLY A 273 5.99 -13.68 -4.77
CA GLY A 273 4.91 -14.02 -3.86
C GLY A 273 4.35 -15.40 -4.14
N VAL A 274 4.04 -16.15 -3.11
CA VAL A 274 3.35 -17.43 -3.20
C VAL A 274 2.25 -17.49 -2.15
N GLY A 275 1.14 -18.12 -2.47
CA GLY A 275 0.01 -18.27 -1.54
C GLY A 275 -0.75 -19.55 -1.76
N LEU A 276 -1.44 -19.97 -0.72
CA LEU A 276 -2.35 -21.12 -0.72
C LEU A 276 -3.65 -20.71 -0.03
N THR A 277 -4.77 -21.01 -0.66
CA THR A 277 -6.11 -20.85 -0.10
C THR A 277 -6.80 -22.21 -0.02
N TYR A 278 -7.42 -22.47 1.11
CA TYR A 278 -8.29 -23.60 1.36
C TYR A 278 -9.70 -23.09 1.62
N GLN A 279 -10.69 -23.67 0.95
CA GLN A 279 -12.09 -23.32 1.16
C GLN A 279 -12.94 -24.60 1.31
N ARG A 280 -13.74 -24.62 2.37
CA ARG A 280 -14.74 -25.66 2.59
C ARG A 280 -16.00 -25.04 3.17
N ASN A 281 -17.13 -25.22 2.49
CA ASN A 281 -18.44 -24.70 2.92
C ASN A 281 -18.37 -23.17 3.20
N LYS A 282 -18.48 -22.80 4.47
CA LYS A 282 -18.55 -21.41 4.98
C LYS A 282 -17.22 -20.85 5.42
N VAL A 283 -16.17 -21.65 5.44
CA VAL A 283 -14.85 -21.28 5.93
C VAL A 283 -13.86 -21.25 4.77
N LEU A 284 -13.08 -20.18 4.72
CA LEU A 284 -11.93 -20.00 3.85
C LEU A 284 -10.73 -19.68 4.73
N GLY A 285 -9.62 -20.35 4.51
CA GLY A 285 -8.33 -20.04 5.10
C GLY A 285 -7.32 -19.72 4.00
N THR A 286 -6.45 -18.75 4.23
CA THR A 286 -5.37 -18.37 3.30
C THR A 286 -4.07 -18.15 4.04
N ILE A 287 -2.97 -18.48 3.37
CA ILE A 287 -1.60 -18.21 3.83
C ILE A 287 -0.77 -17.78 2.62
N GLU A 288 0.12 -16.83 2.82
CA GLU A 288 1.04 -16.38 1.77
C GLU A 288 2.41 -15.98 2.32
N CYS A 289 3.39 -16.01 1.44
CA CYS A 289 4.75 -15.52 1.68
C CYS A 289 5.16 -14.61 0.52
N LYS A 290 5.67 -13.41 0.86
CA LYS A 290 6.26 -12.45 -0.08
C LYS A 290 7.73 -12.24 0.25
N ILE A 291 8.56 -12.12 -0.77
CA ILE A 291 10.00 -11.85 -0.65
C ILE A 291 10.35 -10.73 -1.63
N ALA A 292 11.17 -9.76 -1.20
CA ALA A 292 11.76 -8.76 -2.08
C ALA A 292 13.26 -8.63 -1.82
N GLU A 293 14.05 -8.62 -2.90
CA GLU A 293 15.52 -8.66 -2.89
C GLU A 293 16.13 -7.26 -2.72
N TRP A 294 15.81 -6.58 -1.61
CA TRP A 294 16.29 -5.22 -1.33
C TRP A 294 17.79 -5.14 -1.09
N SER A 295 18.47 -6.21 -0.68
CA SER A 295 19.93 -6.23 -0.50
C SER A 295 20.72 -5.92 -1.77
N LYS A 296 20.09 -6.03 -2.93
CA LYS A 296 20.70 -5.71 -4.23
C LYS A 296 20.51 -4.25 -4.65
N VAL A 297 19.71 -3.48 -3.90
CA VAL A 297 19.42 -2.07 -4.18
C VAL A 297 20.47 -1.21 -3.47
N GLU A 298 21.17 -0.38 -4.23
CA GLU A 298 22.12 0.59 -3.69
C GLU A 298 21.42 1.92 -3.39
N ASP A 299 21.57 2.41 -2.15
CA ASP A 299 20.99 3.68 -1.67
C ASP A 299 22.02 4.81 -1.58
N ASN A 300 22.98 4.85 -2.49
CA ASN A 300 24.07 5.81 -2.44
C ASN A 300 23.74 7.19 -3.02
N LYS A 301 22.54 7.38 -3.53
CA LYS A 301 22.08 8.61 -4.18
C LYS A 301 21.07 9.41 -3.36
N PHE A 302 20.43 8.80 -2.38
CA PHE A 302 19.57 9.55 -1.45
C PHE A 302 20.41 10.24 -0.38
N ARG A 303 19.94 11.40 0.07
CA ARG A 303 20.61 12.20 1.11
C ARG A 303 20.83 11.43 2.42
N TYR A 304 19.85 10.59 2.80
CA TYR A 304 19.93 9.74 3.97
C TYR A 304 20.10 8.31 3.52
N THR A 305 21.28 7.78 3.70
CA THR A 305 21.63 6.44 3.27
C THR A 305 21.44 5.43 4.39
N ALA A 306 20.96 4.25 4.03
CA ALA A 306 20.89 3.09 4.91
C ALA A 306 21.32 1.84 4.14
N ASN A 307 21.76 0.82 4.86
CA ASN A 307 21.90 -0.48 4.25
C ASN A 307 20.51 -1.10 4.07
N PHE A 308 20.32 -1.82 2.99
CA PHE A 308 19.07 -2.52 2.72
C PHE A 308 19.27 -4.03 2.88
N ARG A 309 18.22 -4.69 3.36
CA ARG A 309 18.15 -6.15 3.52
C ARG A 309 16.96 -6.70 2.78
N ASP A 310 17.07 -7.95 2.33
CA ASP A 310 15.94 -8.65 1.76
C ASP A 310 14.78 -8.72 2.75
N THR A 311 13.58 -8.40 2.27
CA THR A 311 12.38 -8.52 3.08
C THR A 311 11.76 -9.89 2.89
N TYR A 312 11.12 -10.35 3.93
CA TYR A 312 10.14 -11.43 3.86
C TYR A 312 8.90 -11.03 4.65
N THR A 313 7.74 -11.40 4.15
CA THR A 313 6.46 -11.23 4.85
C THR A 313 5.68 -12.52 4.74
N VAL A 314 5.31 -13.08 5.89
CA VAL A 314 4.41 -14.24 5.98
C VAL A 314 3.10 -13.73 6.56
N SER A 315 2.01 -14.03 5.90
CA SER A 315 0.70 -13.58 6.31
C SER A 315 -0.34 -14.67 6.09
N GLY A 316 -1.46 -14.56 6.80
CA GLY A 316 -2.55 -15.50 6.65
C GLY A 316 -3.80 -15.04 7.37
N GLY A 317 -4.92 -15.64 7.00
CA GLY A 317 -6.19 -15.28 7.60
C GLY A 317 -7.27 -16.31 7.37
N ILE A 318 -8.34 -16.14 8.13
CA ILE A 318 -9.53 -17.00 8.08
C ILE A 318 -10.74 -16.10 7.82
N GLN A 319 -11.59 -16.52 6.88
CA GLN A 319 -12.89 -15.91 6.61
C GLN A 319 -14.01 -16.90 6.96
N TYR A 320 -15.02 -16.40 7.65
CA TYR A 320 -16.28 -17.10 7.90
C TYR A 320 -17.43 -16.40 7.19
N SER A 321 -18.16 -17.14 6.36
CA SER A 321 -19.29 -16.66 5.56
C SER A 321 -20.56 -17.47 5.92
N PRO A 322 -21.32 -17.06 6.95
CA PRO A 322 -22.34 -17.92 7.58
C PRO A 322 -23.57 -18.21 6.73
N GLY A 323 -23.95 -17.35 5.78
CA GLY A 323 -25.24 -17.51 5.15
C GLY A 323 -25.37 -17.14 3.68
N SER A 324 -26.53 -17.47 3.14
CA SER A 324 -27.01 -17.11 1.80
C SER A 324 -27.88 -15.83 1.85
N PRO A 325 -28.24 -15.22 0.69
CA PRO A 325 -29.02 -13.99 0.60
C PRO A 325 -30.36 -13.99 1.33
N ASP A 326 -30.96 -15.17 1.54
CA ASP A 326 -32.26 -15.33 2.20
C ASP A 326 -32.20 -15.34 3.73
N LYS A 327 -31.00 -15.30 4.31
CA LYS A 327 -30.77 -15.34 5.75
C LYS A 327 -30.86 -13.95 6.38
N PRO A 328 -31.03 -13.86 7.74
CA PRO A 328 -30.95 -12.59 8.46
C PRO A 328 -29.68 -11.81 8.15
N PHE A 329 -29.72 -10.48 8.32
CA PHE A 329 -28.65 -9.55 7.93
C PHE A 329 -27.27 -9.97 8.45
N TYR A 330 -27.13 -10.30 9.72
CA TYR A 330 -25.86 -10.73 10.33
C TYR A 330 -25.31 -12.04 9.74
N ALA A 331 -26.18 -12.93 9.24
CA ALA A 331 -25.78 -14.18 8.60
C ALA A 331 -25.36 -14.01 7.14
N ARG A 332 -25.55 -12.83 6.55
CA ARG A 332 -25.08 -12.45 5.21
C ARG A 332 -23.72 -11.75 5.23
N MET A 333 -23.29 -11.31 6.42
CA MET A 333 -21.98 -10.69 6.62
C MET A 333 -20.86 -11.72 6.46
N ARG A 334 -19.65 -11.24 6.15
CA ARG A 334 -18.43 -12.04 6.15
C ARG A 334 -17.49 -11.48 7.20
N TYR A 335 -17.00 -12.37 8.02
CA TYR A 335 -16.12 -12.06 9.14
C TYR A 335 -14.72 -12.57 8.81
N ARG A 336 -13.69 -11.77 9.08
CA ARG A 336 -12.31 -12.09 8.80
C ARG A 336 -11.42 -11.81 9.99
N ILE A 337 -10.42 -12.62 10.15
CA ILE A 337 -9.31 -12.40 11.05
C ILE A 337 -8.03 -12.80 10.34
N GLY A 338 -6.97 -12.03 10.49
CA GLY A 338 -5.69 -12.31 9.86
C GLY A 338 -4.52 -11.84 10.71
N TYR A 339 -3.35 -12.34 10.35
CA TYR A 339 -2.09 -11.98 10.98
C TYR A 339 -1.01 -11.85 9.91
N THR A 340 -0.13 -10.85 10.10
CA THR A 340 1.05 -10.63 9.26
C THR A 340 2.30 -10.54 10.13
N TYR A 341 3.38 -11.10 9.63
CA TYR A 341 4.70 -11.05 10.23
C TYR A 341 5.74 -10.88 9.13
N GLY A 342 6.62 -9.91 9.28
CA GLY A 342 7.64 -9.65 8.29
C GLY A 342 8.80 -8.84 8.83
N ARG A 343 9.73 -8.55 7.93
CA ARG A 343 10.90 -7.72 8.19
C ARG A 343 10.92 -6.55 7.22
N ASN A 344 11.17 -5.33 7.76
CA ASN A 344 11.40 -4.14 6.96
C ASN A 344 12.71 -4.24 6.16
N TYR A 345 12.79 -3.53 5.05
CA TYR A 345 13.99 -3.55 4.19
C TYR A 345 15.12 -2.66 4.72
N VAL A 346 14.83 -1.69 5.58
CA VAL A 346 15.82 -0.77 6.14
C VAL A 346 16.63 -1.47 7.24
N ASP A 347 17.94 -1.44 7.13
CA ASP A 347 18.87 -1.94 8.15
C ASP A 347 19.59 -0.77 8.82
N LEU A 348 19.25 -0.53 10.07
CA LEU A 348 19.87 0.50 10.92
C LEU A 348 20.59 -0.17 12.09
N TYR A 349 21.87 0.12 12.24
CA TYR A 349 22.71 -0.40 13.34
C TYR A 349 22.67 -1.93 13.50
N ASN A 350 22.53 -2.67 12.39
CA ASN A 350 22.30 -4.13 12.39
C ASN A 350 21.08 -4.60 13.19
N CYS A 351 20.10 -3.73 13.44
CA CYS A 351 18.85 -4.08 14.09
C CYS A 351 17.86 -4.65 13.09
N ASN A 352 17.22 -5.77 13.45
CA ASN A 352 16.12 -6.33 12.68
C ASN A 352 14.83 -5.55 12.97
N LEU A 353 14.38 -4.75 12.02
CA LEU A 353 13.10 -4.05 12.12
C LEU A 353 11.98 -5.00 11.74
N ILE A 354 11.38 -5.61 12.75
CA ILE A 354 10.27 -6.56 12.58
C ILE A 354 8.95 -5.80 12.51
N GLU A 355 8.10 -6.23 11.58
CA GLU A 355 6.72 -5.78 11.43
C GLU A 355 5.77 -6.93 11.72
N LYS A 356 4.80 -6.70 12.59
CA LYS A 356 3.77 -7.69 12.93
C LYS A 356 2.43 -6.99 13.14
N GLY A 357 1.37 -7.56 12.58
CA GLY A 357 0.03 -6.99 12.63
C GLY A 357 -1.05 -8.04 12.82
N LEU A 358 -2.05 -7.67 13.58
CA LEU A 358 -3.30 -8.42 13.71
C LEU A 358 -4.38 -7.65 12.95
N THR A 359 -5.13 -8.34 12.09
CA THR A 359 -6.20 -7.72 11.31
C THR A 359 -7.56 -8.34 11.61
N LEU A 360 -8.58 -7.50 11.60
CA LEU A 360 -9.99 -7.89 11.71
C LEU A 360 -10.74 -7.30 10.52
N GLY A 361 -11.63 -8.04 9.90
CA GLY A 361 -12.41 -7.58 8.76
C GLY A 361 -13.86 -7.98 8.80
N ILE A 362 -14.73 -7.10 8.32
CA ILE A 362 -16.15 -7.39 8.14
C ILE A 362 -16.63 -6.85 6.79
N THR A 363 -17.36 -7.67 6.04
CA THR A 363 -18.07 -7.21 4.84
C THR A 363 -19.57 -7.21 5.10
N VAL A 364 -20.20 -6.08 4.91
CA VAL A 364 -21.61 -5.81 5.17
C VAL A 364 -22.32 -5.62 3.81
N PRO A 365 -23.23 -6.52 3.41
CA PRO A 365 -23.98 -6.36 2.16
C PRO A 365 -25.00 -5.23 2.28
N ILE A 366 -25.16 -4.42 1.24
CA ILE A 366 -26.11 -3.31 1.20
C ILE A 366 -27.44 -3.82 0.64
N GLY A 367 -28.43 -3.96 1.52
CA GLY A 367 -29.76 -4.44 1.14
C GLY A 367 -29.73 -5.86 0.59
N ARG A 368 -30.44 -6.10 -0.52
CA ARG A 368 -30.39 -7.33 -1.32
C ARG A 368 -29.55 -7.20 -2.59
N SER A 369 -28.87 -6.06 -2.76
CA SER A 369 -27.98 -5.82 -3.89
C SER A 369 -26.69 -6.61 -3.76
N LEU A 370 -25.92 -6.65 -4.84
CA LEU A 370 -24.57 -7.24 -4.86
C LEU A 370 -23.51 -6.29 -4.29
N ASN A 371 -23.93 -5.09 -3.87
CA ASN A 371 -23.05 -4.07 -3.30
C ASN A 371 -22.76 -4.35 -1.83
N ALA A 372 -21.56 -3.99 -1.39
CA ALA A 372 -21.14 -4.22 -0.02
C ALA A 372 -20.20 -3.10 0.47
N ILE A 373 -20.19 -2.89 1.76
CA ILE A 373 -19.17 -2.10 2.46
C ILE A 373 -18.29 -3.09 3.20
N THR A 374 -16.98 -2.99 2.98
CA THR A 374 -15.98 -3.77 3.72
C THR A 374 -15.22 -2.85 4.65
N ILE A 375 -15.08 -3.24 5.90
CA ILE A 375 -14.32 -2.52 6.93
C ILE A 375 -13.24 -3.47 7.42
N ALA A 376 -12.00 -3.00 7.49
CA ALA A 376 -10.89 -3.70 8.12
C ALA A 376 -10.23 -2.81 9.16
N TYR A 377 -9.89 -3.41 10.29
CA TYR A 377 -9.06 -2.83 11.34
C TYR A 377 -7.76 -3.60 11.42
N GLU A 378 -6.66 -2.90 11.56
CA GLU A 378 -5.34 -3.48 11.78
C GLU A 378 -4.66 -2.81 12.97
N HIS A 379 -4.05 -3.61 13.82
CA HIS A 379 -3.11 -3.15 14.83
C HIS A 379 -1.74 -3.72 14.52
N GLN A 380 -0.82 -2.84 14.10
CA GLN A 380 0.53 -3.20 13.67
C GLN A 380 1.56 -2.63 14.65
N LYS A 381 2.60 -3.41 14.90
CA LYS A 381 3.83 -2.99 15.58
C LYS A 381 4.99 -3.07 14.59
N ARG A 382 5.77 -1.99 14.49
CA ARG A 382 6.94 -1.88 13.62
C ARG A 382 8.13 -1.34 14.40
N GLY A 383 9.34 -1.85 14.10
CA GLY A 383 10.57 -1.35 14.67
C GLY A 383 10.89 -1.89 16.07
N THR A 384 11.80 -1.22 16.74
CA THR A 384 12.32 -1.58 18.06
C THR A 384 12.88 -0.36 18.77
N GLN A 385 12.88 -0.33 20.10
CA GLN A 385 13.55 0.71 20.90
C GLN A 385 15.06 0.46 21.09
N SER A 386 15.57 -0.69 20.63
CA SER A 386 16.99 -1.01 20.71
C SER A 386 17.84 -0.02 19.90
N ALA A 387 19.03 0.30 20.37
CA ALA A 387 19.96 1.23 19.72
C ALA A 387 19.41 2.66 19.49
N GLY A 388 18.43 3.11 20.29
CA GLY A 388 17.81 4.42 20.15
C GLY A 388 16.88 4.55 18.94
N LEU A 389 16.44 3.42 18.38
CA LEU A 389 15.46 3.39 17.31
C LEU A 389 14.02 3.62 17.83
N VAL A 390 13.10 3.82 16.91
CA VAL A 390 11.69 4.10 17.20
C VAL A 390 10.87 2.82 17.11
N GLU A 391 10.06 2.56 18.12
CA GLU A 391 8.99 1.57 18.07
C GLU A 391 7.68 2.25 17.70
N GLU A 392 7.03 1.80 16.63
CA GLU A 392 5.75 2.32 16.15
C GLU A 392 4.63 1.33 16.47
N ARG A 393 3.54 1.84 17.04
CA ARG A 393 2.26 1.12 17.22
C ARG A 393 1.21 1.80 16.38
N ILE A 394 0.84 1.14 15.29
CA ILE A 394 -0.04 1.71 14.26
C ILE A 394 -1.39 1.03 14.34
N SER A 395 -2.45 1.81 14.53
CA SER A 395 -3.85 1.34 14.43
C SER A 395 -4.45 1.93 13.17
N SER A 396 -4.82 1.11 12.20
CA SER A 396 -5.39 1.57 10.95
C SER A 396 -6.80 1.04 10.71
N PHE A 397 -7.63 1.86 10.08
CA PHE A 397 -8.96 1.53 9.60
C PHE A 397 -9.00 1.69 8.10
N LYS A 398 -9.45 0.65 7.41
CA LYS A 398 -9.72 0.70 5.97
C LYS A 398 -11.22 0.52 5.74
N ILE A 399 -11.78 1.31 4.82
CA ILE A 399 -13.18 1.21 4.40
C ILE A 399 -13.20 1.07 2.89
N GLY A 400 -13.80 -0.01 2.39
CA GLY A 400 -13.97 -0.30 0.97
C GLY A 400 -15.44 -0.26 0.57
N PHE A 401 -15.74 0.47 -0.47
CA PHE A 401 -17.06 0.50 -1.10
C PHE A 401 -17.00 -0.35 -2.36
N ASN A 402 -17.63 -1.51 -2.32
CA ASN A 402 -17.67 -2.46 -3.44
C ASN A 402 -19.03 -2.35 -4.12
N VAL A 403 -19.04 -1.76 -5.31
CA VAL A 403 -20.23 -1.64 -6.16
C VAL A 403 -20.11 -2.66 -7.27
N ARG A 404 -21.16 -3.47 -7.42
CA ARG A 404 -21.26 -4.47 -8.48
C ARG A 404 -22.59 -4.34 -9.19
N GLU A 405 -22.55 -4.14 -10.51
CA GLU A 405 -23.74 -4.02 -11.34
C GLU A 405 -23.67 -4.98 -12.56
N ILE A 406 -24.83 -5.43 -13.00
CA ILE A 406 -24.96 -6.28 -14.20
C ILE A 406 -25.25 -5.34 -15.38
N TRP A 407 -24.29 -5.19 -16.30
CA TRP A 407 -24.38 -4.17 -17.36
C TRP A 407 -24.70 -4.71 -18.75
N PHE A 408 -24.47 -5.96 -19.03
CA PHE A 408 -24.52 -6.51 -20.39
C PHE A 408 -25.79 -7.33 -20.67
N MET A 409 -26.89 -7.04 -20.00
CA MET A 409 -28.15 -7.66 -20.32
C MET A 409 -28.83 -6.91 -21.49
N LYS A 410 -29.13 -7.62 -22.58
CA LYS A 410 -30.06 -7.10 -23.60
C LYS A 410 -31.42 -6.98 -22.96
N HIS A 411 -31.98 -5.76 -22.86
CA HIS A 411 -33.41 -5.58 -22.62
C HIS A 411 -34.16 -6.19 -23.80
N LYS A 412 -34.94 -7.23 -23.56
CA LYS A 412 -35.95 -7.65 -24.50
C LYS A 412 -37.04 -6.57 -24.42
N PHE A 413 -37.16 -5.79 -25.47
CA PHE A 413 -38.40 -5.02 -25.71
C PHE A 413 -39.48 -6.03 -26.06
N GLU A 414 -40.48 -6.17 -25.20
CA GLU A 414 -41.74 -6.81 -25.53
C GLU A 414 -42.59 -5.87 -26.35
#